data_9a128f06e2e65116cc154493668ff649
#
_entry.id   9a128f06e2e65116cc154493668ff649
#
_cell.length_a   1.000
_cell.length_b   1.000
_cell.length_c   1.000
_cell.angle_alpha   90.00
_cell.angle_beta   90.00
_cell.angle_gamma   90.00
#
_symmetry.space_group_name_H-M   'P 1'
#
loop_
_entity.id
_entity.type
_entity.pdbx_description
1 polymer ?
#
loop_
_entity_poly.entity_id
_entity_poly.type
_entity_poly.pdbx_seq_one_letter_code
_entity_poly.pdbx_strand_id
1 'polypeptide(L)'
;RTSQNSASAQRDIRRGRADFEDRLKAMGRPSVLAVVFERDMTVNPEPNKELAKQLGFEVVEIPGDCGHFGSNPECYQQQVIERVSAFLRGPDKAQFQRRTMTIGAKSRQYYVYLPEAYGSRPLPVVMALHGYGTTATGLASAHEINPHANANDYIVVYPQGAGFYSKVAWQSGDDLVSSWNDLASNVPTEAGPHCLPDRLDYPCYPECGDCKACDWTSCEDDVGFLLSITQSVKKSLLVDPDRFYLLGNSNGGSMVQRLGCDYPEHFAAVGIMIYQMPPGHACGPSERLPMLHYYGEQDDGVPPDGLPSTYGWVYTSAADNTRIWAETMGCNGPAVPWQTALTQEHDLQCEAYTDCQGEGVAVVSCGDPTADH
;
A
#
# COMPACT_ATOMS: atom_id res chain seq x y z
N ARG A 1 39.34 42.41 -21.37
CA ARG A 1 38.17 42.54 -20.41
C ARG A 1 37.50 41.21 -20.03
N THR A 2 37.75 40.09 -20.71
CA THR A 2 37.14 38.78 -20.44
C THR A 2 37.87 38.00 -19.32
N SER A 3 39.14 38.21 -19.05
CA SER A 3 39.91 37.46 -18.04
C SER A 3 39.70 37.97 -16.59
N GLN A 4 39.32 39.22 -16.40
CA GLN A 4 39.07 39.76 -15.05
C GLN A 4 37.70 39.38 -14.50
N ASN A 5 36.69 39.17 -15.38
CA ASN A 5 35.35 38.74 -14.95
C ASN A 5 35.35 37.25 -14.47
N SER A 6 36.20 36.40 -15.05
CA SER A 6 36.27 35.01 -14.65
C SER A 6 36.91 34.81 -13.25
N ALA A 7 37.90 35.66 -12.92
CA ALA A 7 38.59 35.59 -11.60
C ALA A 7 37.76 36.17 -10.45
N SER A 8 36.87 37.13 -10.70
CA SER A 8 35.90 37.60 -9.71
C SER A 8 34.78 36.60 -9.46
N ALA A 9 34.21 36.06 -10.52
CA ALA A 9 33.18 35.00 -10.39
C ALA A 9 33.70 33.77 -9.66
N GLN A 10 34.94 33.35 -9.95
CA GLN A 10 35.56 32.22 -9.22
C GLN A 10 35.83 32.54 -7.75
N ARG A 11 36.15 33.80 -7.40
CA ARG A 11 36.30 34.23 -6.02
C ARG A 11 34.99 34.25 -5.25
N ASP A 12 33.92 34.70 -5.89
CA ASP A 12 32.60 34.74 -5.30
C ASP A 12 32.03 33.33 -5.08
N ILE A 13 32.26 32.40 -5.99
CA ILE A 13 31.93 30.98 -5.82
C ILE A 13 32.71 30.35 -4.65
N ARG A 14 34.00 30.62 -4.53
CA ARG A 14 34.84 30.10 -3.43
C ARG A 14 34.41 30.66 -2.08
N ARG A 15 34.01 31.94 -2.04
CA ARG A 15 33.56 32.61 -0.80
C ARG A 15 32.20 32.07 -0.38
N GLY A 16 31.26 31.90 -1.32
CA GLY A 16 29.96 31.28 -1.08
C GLY A 16 30.10 29.83 -0.59
N ARG A 17 31.08 29.10 -1.11
CA ARG A 17 31.37 27.73 -0.69
C ARG A 17 31.90 27.68 0.77
N ALA A 18 32.84 28.55 1.16
CA ALA A 18 33.37 28.60 2.51
C ALA A 18 32.26 28.95 3.52
N ASP A 19 31.40 29.92 3.21
CA ASP A 19 30.27 30.30 4.04
C ASP A 19 29.25 29.13 4.18
N PHE A 20 29.03 28.38 3.14
CA PHE A 20 28.18 27.20 3.16
C PHE A 20 28.78 26.05 4.00
N GLU A 21 30.05 25.77 3.85
CA GLU A 21 30.79 24.79 4.67
C GLU A 21 30.76 25.14 6.16
N ASP A 22 30.92 26.41 6.48
CA ASP A 22 30.88 26.87 7.87
C ASP A 22 29.49 26.79 8.48
N ARG A 23 28.44 27.07 7.70
CA ARG A 23 27.04 26.85 8.10
C ARG A 23 26.74 25.38 8.33
N LEU A 24 27.21 24.50 7.45
CA LEU A 24 27.04 23.04 7.63
C LEU A 24 27.73 22.54 8.90
N LYS A 25 28.94 23.06 9.22
CA LYS A 25 29.63 22.73 10.46
C LYS A 25 28.87 23.23 11.69
N ALA A 26 28.33 24.45 11.62
CA ALA A 26 27.54 25.04 12.70
C ALA A 26 26.23 24.27 12.96
N MET A 27 25.66 23.63 11.94
CA MET A 27 24.49 22.76 12.02
C MET A 27 24.82 21.32 12.42
N GLY A 28 26.08 21.01 12.82
CA GLY A 28 26.48 19.65 13.18
C GLY A 28 26.69 18.71 11.98
N ARG A 29 26.97 19.28 10.80
CA ARG A 29 27.11 18.54 9.52
C ARG A 29 25.94 17.62 9.25
N PRO A 30 24.77 18.17 8.97
CA PRO A 30 23.61 17.36 8.61
C PRO A 30 23.96 16.48 7.39
N SER A 31 23.43 15.29 7.36
CA SER A 31 23.50 14.46 6.16
C SER A 31 22.80 15.19 5.00
N VAL A 32 23.40 15.18 3.83
CA VAL A 32 22.85 15.80 2.63
C VAL A 32 22.88 14.80 1.48
N LEU A 33 21.76 14.64 0.82
CA LEU A 33 21.62 13.83 -0.38
C LEU A 33 21.52 14.75 -1.60
N ALA A 34 22.41 14.57 -2.55
CA ALA A 34 22.33 15.21 -3.86
C ALA A 34 21.73 14.22 -4.89
N VAL A 35 20.54 14.52 -5.37
CA VAL A 35 19.90 13.75 -6.47
C VAL A 35 20.21 14.46 -7.78
N VAL A 36 20.81 13.74 -8.71
CA VAL A 36 21.25 14.29 -10.00
C VAL A 36 20.77 13.39 -11.14
N PHE A 37 20.20 13.99 -12.17
CA PHE A 37 19.76 13.29 -13.36
C PHE A 37 20.88 13.23 -14.39
N GLU A 38 21.24 12.04 -14.86
CA GLU A 38 22.41 11.82 -15.72
C GLU A 38 22.37 12.64 -17.03
N ARG A 39 21.19 12.79 -17.60
CA ARG A 39 20.98 13.52 -18.87
C ARG A 39 20.07 14.72 -18.74
N ASP A 40 20.28 15.53 -17.69
CA ASP A 40 19.60 16.82 -17.59
C ASP A 40 20.16 17.78 -18.63
N MET A 41 19.36 18.05 -19.67
CA MET A 41 19.74 18.96 -20.76
C MET A 41 19.59 20.45 -20.37
N THR A 42 18.95 20.74 -19.25
CA THR A 42 18.74 22.11 -18.76
C THR A 42 19.79 22.54 -17.77
N VAL A 43 20.22 21.62 -16.90
CA VAL A 43 21.26 21.86 -15.90
C VAL A 43 22.33 20.78 -16.04
N ASN A 44 23.54 21.18 -16.45
CA ASN A 44 24.66 20.24 -16.53
C ASN A 44 24.90 19.57 -15.16
N PRO A 45 24.77 18.25 -15.01
CA PRO A 45 24.87 17.58 -13.73
C PRO A 45 26.30 17.51 -13.18
N GLU A 46 27.34 17.55 -14.01
CA GLU A 46 28.72 17.30 -13.62
C GLU A 46 29.27 18.26 -12.55
N PRO A 47 29.05 19.60 -12.63
CA PRO A 47 29.49 20.51 -11.58
C PRO A 47 28.83 20.24 -10.23
N ASN A 48 27.56 19.82 -10.22
CA ASN A 48 26.80 19.52 -9.01
C ASN A 48 27.26 18.19 -8.38
N LYS A 49 27.56 17.18 -9.18
CA LYS A 49 28.15 15.92 -8.72
C LYS A 49 29.50 16.15 -8.07
N GLU A 50 30.39 16.92 -8.74
CA GLU A 50 31.71 17.21 -8.23
C GLU A 50 31.65 18.01 -6.92
N LEU A 51 30.78 19.02 -6.84
CA LEU A 51 30.56 19.79 -5.62
C LEU A 51 30.03 18.92 -4.47
N ALA A 52 29.05 18.07 -4.74
CA ALA A 52 28.48 17.18 -3.75
C ALA A 52 29.53 16.20 -3.20
N LYS A 53 30.35 15.58 -4.08
CA LYS A 53 31.47 14.71 -3.69
C LYS A 53 32.50 15.45 -2.83
N GLN A 54 32.88 16.67 -3.22
CA GLN A 54 33.84 17.47 -2.46
C GLN A 54 33.34 17.89 -1.07
N LEU A 55 32.01 18.04 -0.91
CA LEU A 55 31.37 18.34 0.36
C LEU A 55 31.10 17.09 1.21
N GLY A 56 31.38 15.90 0.68
CA GLY A 56 31.11 14.64 1.33
C GLY A 56 29.63 14.27 1.40
N PHE A 57 28.85 14.76 0.45
CA PHE A 57 27.43 14.43 0.32
C PHE A 57 27.27 13.10 -0.41
N GLU A 58 26.21 12.37 -0.08
CA GLU A 58 25.78 11.23 -0.87
C GLU A 58 25.21 11.71 -2.21
N VAL A 59 25.71 11.15 -3.31
CA VAL A 59 25.25 11.49 -4.66
C VAL A 59 24.49 10.30 -5.23
N VAL A 60 23.23 10.52 -5.58
CA VAL A 60 22.41 9.56 -6.29
C VAL A 60 22.24 10.04 -7.71
N GLU A 61 22.77 9.25 -8.65
CA GLU A 61 22.58 9.46 -10.09
C GLU A 61 21.34 8.70 -10.54
N ILE A 62 20.43 9.40 -11.19
CA ILE A 62 19.26 8.80 -11.84
C ILE A 62 19.64 8.57 -13.31
N PRO A 63 19.84 7.30 -13.73
CA PRO A 63 20.30 6.99 -15.07
C PRO A 63 19.20 7.17 -16.12
N GLY A 64 19.63 7.39 -17.37
CA GLY A 64 18.76 7.40 -18.54
C GLY A 64 18.20 8.75 -18.92
N ASP A 65 17.20 8.73 -19.80
CA ASP A 65 16.61 9.92 -20.43
C ASP A 65 15.52 10.58 -19.56
N CYS A 66 15.72 10.56 -18.24
CA CYS A 66 14.75 11.10 -17.29
C CYS A 66 14.60 12.62 -17.34
N GLY A 67 15.55 13.33 -17.93
CA GLY A 67 15.45 14.76 -18.24
C GLY A 67 15.14 15.69 -17.06
N HIS A 68 15.04 16.97 -17.35
CA HIS A 68 14.69 17.99 -16.37
C HIS A 68 13.17 18.01 -16.15
N PHE A 69 12.72 17.74 -14.98
CA PHE A 69 11.33 17.86 -14.52
C PHE A 69 10.22 17.46 -15.52
N GLY A 70 9.79 16.25 -15.50
CA GLY A 70 8.41 15.95 -15.84
C GLY A 70 8.12 15.37 -17.22
N SER A 71 9.10 14.92 -18.00
CA SER A 71 8.79 14.26 -19.26
C SER A 71 8.58 12.73 -19.15
N ASN A 72 8.93 12.12 -18.03
CA ASN A 72 8.67 10.70 -17.79
C ASN A 72 8.37 10.40 -16.32
N PRO A 73 7.10 10.16 -15.95
CA PRO A 73 6.70 9.82 -14.58
C PRO A 73 7.38 8.59 -14.00
N GLU A 74 7.74 7.59 -14.81
CA GLU A 74 8.43 6.38 -14.36
C GLU A 74 9.84 6.66 -13.83
N CYS A 75 10.53 7.62 -14.41
CA CYS A 75 11.85 8.04 -13.94
C CYS A 75 11.78 8.76 -12.59
N TYR A 76 10.69 9.45 -12.36
CA TYR A 76 10.61 10.44 -11.29
C TYR A 76 10.14 9.86 -9.96
N GLN A 77 9.15 9.00 -10.00
CA GLN A 77 8.49 8.60 -8.76
C GLN A 77 9.25 7.52 -8.01
N GLN A 78 9.66 6.46 -8.65
CA GLN A 78 10.11 5.27 -7.95
C GLN A 78 11.57 5.37 -7.46
N GLN A 79 12.51 5.70 -8.34
CA GLN A 79 13.93 5.73 -7.97
C GLN A 79 14.27 6.91 -7.05
N VAL A 80 13.70 8.08 -7.30
CA VAL A 80 13.92 9.27 -6.47
C VAL A 80 13.28 9.07 -5.10
N ILE A 81 12.03 8.61 -5.04
CA ILE A 81 11.33 8.37 -3.77
C ILE A 81 12.06 7.31 -2.94
N GLU A 82 12.47 6.19 -3.55
CA GLU A 82 13.21 5.13 -2.84
C GLU A 82 14.52 5.67 -2.22
N ARG A 83 15.30 6.42 -3.00
CA ARG A 83 16.60 6.95 -2.56
C ARG A 83 16.46 8.09 -1.57
N VAL A 84 15.58 9.03 -1.82
CA VAL A 84 15.30 10.13 -0.88
C VAL A 84 14.73 9.58 0.42
N SER A 85 13.79 8.64 0.35
CA SER A 85 13.24 8.00 1.53
C SER A 85 14.28 7.20 2.32
N ALA A 86 15.19 6.48 1.64
CA ALA A 86 16.31 5.80 2.29
C ALA A 86 17.24 6.79 2.99
N PHE A 87 17.56 7.92 2.36
CA PHE A 87 18.39 8.95 2.93
C PHE A 87 17.74 9.67 4.14
N LEU A 88 16.45 10.01 4.03
CA LEU A 88 15.72 10.68 5.11
C LEU A 88 15.58 9.79 6.36
N ARG A 89 15.59 8.47 6.18
CA ARG A 89 15.60 7.53 7.29
C ARG A 89 16.96 7.47 8.02
N GLY A 90 18.03 8.02 7.45
CA GLY A 90 19.38 7.96 8.03
C GLY A 90 20.01 6.57 7.94
N PRO A 91 21.11 6.28 8.68
CA PRO A 91 21.71 4.96 8.76
C PRO A 91 20.89 4.00 9.63
N ASP A 92 19.56 4.05 9.51
CA ASP A 92 18.67 3.17 10.23
C ASP A 92 18.89 1.72 9.81
N LYS A 93 18.86 0.83 10.78
CA LYS A 93 18.87 -0.62 10.54
C LYS A 93 17.64 -1.08 9.77
N ALA A 94 16.58 -0.29 9.77
CA ALA A 94 15.36 -0.54 9.01
C ALA A 94 15.62 -0.47 7.49
N GLN A 95 15.11 -1.45 6.75
CA GLN A 95 15.34 -1.56 5.31
C GLN A 95 14.02 -1.66 4.56
N PHE A 96 13.88 -0.85 3.52
CA PHE A 96 12.78 -0.95 2.57
C PHE A 96 13.32 -1.49 1.24
N GLN A 97 13.00 -2.75 0.92
CA GLN A 97 13.59 -3.49 -0.19
C GLN A 97 12.57 -3.77 -1.28
N ARG A 98 12.87 -3.40 -2.51
CA ARG A 98 12.13 -3.85 -3.68
C ARG A 98 12.54 -5.27 -4.05
N ARG A 99 11.55 -6.11 -4.32
CA ARG A 99 11.72 -7.49 -4.79
C ARG A 99 10.84 -7.76 -6.00
N THR A 100 11.25 -8.69 -6.84
CA THR A 100 10.50 -9.13 -8.00
C THR A 100 10.35 -10.63 -8.02
N MET A 101 9.26 -11.12 -8.62
CA MET A 101 9.07 -12.53 -8.92
C MET A 101 8.31 -12.70 -10.23
N THR A 102 8.41 -13.87 -10.82
CA THR A 102 7.72 -14.21 -12.06
C THR A 102 6.49 -15.05 -11.73
N ILE A 103 5.33 -14.61 -12.21
CA ILE A 103 4.05 -15.32 -12.12
C ILE A 103 3.58 -15.57 -13.56
N GLY A 104 3.51 -16.84 -13.94
CA GLY A 104 3.31 -17.19 -15.35
C GLY A 104 4.43 -16.63 -16.22
N ALA A 105 4.07 -15.77 -17.19
CA ALA A 105 5.03 -15.09 -18.06
C ALA A 105 5.33 -13.65 -17.62
N LYS A 106 4.74 -13.15 -16.53
CA LYS A 106 4.83 -11.75 -16.11
C LYS A 106 5.75 -11.56 -14.92
N SER A 107 6.55 -10.50 -14.95
CA SER A 107 7.33 -10.05 -13.79
C SER A 107 6.45 -9.17 -12.92
N ARG A 108 6.26 -9.56 -11.66
CA ARG A 108 5.51 -8.82 -10.65
C ARG A 108 6.48 -8.34 -9.57
N GLN A 109 6.13 -7.25 -8.89
CA GLN A 109 6.98 -6.64 -7.88
C GLN A 109 6.27 -6.53 -6.53
N TYR A 110 7.05 -6.54 -5.47
CA TYR A 110 6.60 -6.25 -4.11
C TYR A 110 7.73 -5.61 -3.31
N TYR A 111 7.38 -4.99 -2.20
CA TYR A 111 8.34 -4.34 -1.32
C TYR A 111 8.29 -5.00 0.05
N VAL A 112 9.42 -5.02 0.72
CA VAL A 112 9.55 -5.56 2.08
C VAL A 112 10.17 -4.51 2.96
N TYR A 113 9.49 -4.15 4.03
CA TYR A 113 10.03 -3.35 5.10
C TYR A 113 10.51 -4.26 6.23
N LEU A 114 11.78 -4.14 6.58
CA LEU A 114 12.41 -4.84 7.69
C LEU A 114 12.64 -3.85 8.83
N PRO A 115 12.06 -4.06 10.04
CA PRO A 115 12.28 -3.19 11.18
C PRO A 115 13.72 -3.33 11.71
N GLU A 116 14.16 -2.41 12.56
CA GLU A 116 15.51 -2.45 13.17
C GLU A 116 15.79 -3.73 13.96
N ALA A 117 14.75 -4.33 14.56
CA ALA A 117 14.85 -5.58 15.31
C ALA A 117 15.06 -6.81 14.42
N TYR A 118 14.96 -6.67 13.09
CA TYR A 118 15.11 -7.79 12.17
C TYR A 118 16.48 -8.48 12.31
N GLY A 119 16.47 -9.80 12.33
CA GLY A 119 17.67 -10.63 12.49
C GLY A 119 17.95 -11.07 13.92
N SER A 120 17.27 -10.52 14.92
CA SER A 120 17.43 -10.91 16.33
C SER A 120 16.58 -12.14 16.71
N ARG A 121 15.42 -12.30 16.11
CA ARG A 121 14.45 -13.38 16.33
C ARG A 121 13.50 -13.48 15.14
N PRO A 122 12.75 -14.59 14.97
CA PRO A 122 11.64 -14.64 14.01
C PRO A 122 10.59 -13.56 14.31
N LEU A 123 10.18 -12.79 13.30
CA LEU A 123 9.22 -11.70 13.45
C LEU A 123 7.90 -12.02 12.77
N PRO A 124 6.77 -11.48 13.25
CA PRO A 124 5.49 -11.51 12.55
C PRO A 124 5.59 -10.77 11.20
N VAL A 125 4.69 -11.11 10.29
CA VAL A 125 4.59 -10.45 8.98
C VAL A 125 3.18 -9.91 8.79
N VAL A 126 3.08 -8.68 8.32
CA VAL A 126 1.84 -8.08 7.80
C VAL A 126 2.01 -7.87 6.30
N MET A 127 1.19 -8.52 5.50
CA MET A 127 1.08 -8.23 4.06
C MET A 127 -0.03 -7.21 3.87
N ALA A 128 0.32 -6.01 3.40
CA ALA A 128 -0.58 -4.87 3.24
C ALA A 128 -0.89 -4.62 1.76
N LEU A 129 -2.18 -4.71 1.38
CA LEU A 129 -2.68 -4.58 0.02
C LEU A 129 -3.28 -3.19 -0.19
N HIS A 130 -2.81 -2.49 -1.23
CA HIS A 130 -3.28 -1.15 -1.58
C HIS A 130 -4.66 -1.16 -2.25
N GLY A 131 -5.34 -0.01 -2.24
CA GLY A 131 -6.62 0.20 -2.92
C GLY A 131 -6.50 0.40 -4.44
N TYR A 132 -7.64 0.55 -5.10
CA TYR A 132 -7.72 0.83 -6.55
C TYR A 132 -7.01 2.15 -6.90
N GLY A 133 -6.29 2.16 -8.01
CA GLY A 133 -5.60 3.35 -8.52
C GLY A 133 -4.40 3.82 -7.68
N THR A 134 -4.02 3.07 -6.63
CA THR A 134 -2.86 3.41 -5.78
C THR A 134 -1.72 2.40 -5.94
N THR A 135 -0.63 2.59 -5.23
CA THR A 135 0.55 1.74 -5.33
C THR A 135 1.00 1.17 -3.99
N ALA A 136 1.78 0.10 -4.04
CA ALA A 136 2.43 -0.46 -2.86
C ALA A 136 3.25 0.58 -2.08
N THR A 137 3.99 1.43 -2.78
CA THR A 137 4.78 2.51 -2.17
C THR A 137 3.91 3.67 -1.69
N GLY A 138 2.79 3.95 -2.37
CA GLY A 138 1.79 4.91 -1.93
C GLY A 138 1.17 4.51 -0.60
N LEU A 139 0.74 3.25 -0.48
CA LEU A 139 0.23 2.70 0.78
C LEU A 139 1.27 2.79 1.91
N ALA A 140 2.52 2.40 1.63
CA ALA A 140 3.59 2.46 2.62
C ALA A 140 3.89 3.88 3.12
N SER A 141 3.65 4.90 2.28
CA SER A 141 3.91 6.31 2.62
C SER A 141 2.73 7.00 3.30
N ALA A 142 1.49 6.58 2.97
CA ALA A 142 0.28 7.28 3.40
C ALA A 142 -0.16 6.92 4.84
N HIS A 143 0.15 5.71 5.33
CA HIS A 143 -0.49 5.16 6.53
C HIS A 143 0.47 4.87 7.69
N GLU A 144 1.64 5.46 7.75
CA GLU A 144 2.61 5.30 8.85
C GLU A 144 2.83 3.84 9.33
N ILE A 145 2.54 2.86 8.47
CA ILE A 145 2.65 1.42 8.81
C ILE A 145 4.09 1.07 9.17
N ASN A 146 5.07 1.64 8.44
CA ASN A 146 6.48 1.35 8.68
C ASN A 146 6.98 1.85 10.05
N PRO A 147 6.69 3.09 10.50
CA PRO A 147 7.00 3.53 11.86
C PRO A 147 6.36 2.63 12.93
N HIS A 148 5.09 2.27 12.76
CA HIS A 148 4.41 1.36 13.68
C HIS A 148 5.05 -0.04 13.68
N ALA A 149 5.43 -0.56 12.51
CA ALA A 149 6.12 -1.84 12.37
C ALA A 149 7.48 -1.84 13.07
N ASN A 150 8.21 -0.72 12.98
CA ASN A 150 9.48 -0.56 13.67
C ASN A 150 9.31 -0.52 15.20
N ALA A 151 8.28 0.16 15.68
CA ALA A 151 7.99 0.27 17.11
C ALA A 151 7.49 -1.05 17.72
N ASN A 152 6.90 -1.95 16.92
CA ASN A 152 6.25 -3.18 17.36
C ASN A 152 6.90 -4.46 16.81
N ASP A 153 8.07 -4.37 16.21
CA ASP A 153 8.89 -5.51 15.76
C ASP A 153 8.17 -6.46 14.79
N TYR A 154 7.59 -5.96 13.70
CA TYR A 154 7.05 -6.80 12.64
C TYR A 154 7.49 -6.37 11.24
N ILE A 155 7.54 -7.32 10.32
CA ILE A 155 7.87 -7.11 8.91
C ILE A 155 6.63 -6.68 8.16
N VAL A 156 6.76 -5.73 7.22
CA VAL A 156 5.65 -5.41 6.32
C VAL A 156 6.02 -5.78 4.89
N VAL A 157 5.07 -6.41 4.21
CA VAL A 157 5.17 -6.77 2.81
C VAL A 157 4.11 -6.01 2.04
N TYR A 158 4.51 -5.28 1.01
CA TYR A 158 3.63 -4.47 0.16
C TYR A 158 3.67 -5.01 -1.27
N PRO A 159 2.77 -5.91 -1.65
CA PRO A 159 2.64 -6.33 -3.04
C PRO A 159 2.13 -5.19 -3.92
N GLN A 160 2.56 -5.16 -5.20
CA GLN A 160 2.05 -4.24 -6.19
C GLN A 160 1.01 -4.95 -7.06
N GLY A 161 -0.22 -4.46 -7.02
CA GLY A 161 -1.30 -4.88 -7.92
C GLY A 161 -0.94 -4.65 -9.39
N ALA A 162 -1.58 -5.37 -10.28
CA ALA A 162 -1.43 -5.15 -11.71
C ALA A 162 -1.88 -3.73 -12.06
N GLY A 163 -1.20 -3.09 -13.00
CA GLY A 163 -1.49 -1.71 -13.34
C GLY A 163 -1.10 -1.34 -14.77
N PHE A 164 -1.79 -0.35 -15.32
CA PHE A 164 -1.50 0.28 -16.60
C PHE A 164 -1.91 1.77 -16.56
N TYR A 165 -1.41 2.56 -17.48
CA TYR A 165 -1.81 3.96 -17.58
C TYR A 165 -3.03 4.11 -18.49
N SER A 166 -4.05 4.79 -18.02
CA SER A 166 -5.27 5.08 -18.76
C SER A 166 -5.90 6.39 -18.32
N LYS A 167 -6.76 6.94 -19.19
CA LYS A 167 -7.62 8.06 -18.82
C LYS A 167 -8.73 7.54 -17.91
N VAL A 168 -8.86 8.16 -16.76
CA VAL A 168 -9.97 7.91 -15.83
C VAL A 168 -10.92 9.08 -15.81
N ALA A 169 -12.21 8.81 -15.66
CA ALA A 169 -13.26 9.82 -15.82
C ALA A 169 -13.19 10.96 -14.78
N TRP A 170 -12.51 10.74 -13.66
CA TRP A 170 -12.40 11.69 -12.55
C TRP A 170 -11.06 12.45 -12.48
N GLN A 171 -10.16 12.25 -13.46
CA GLN A 171 -8.84 12.87 -13.48
C GLN A 171 -8.54 13.49 -14.86
N SER A 172 -7.66 14.48 -14.88
CA SER A 172 -7.40 15.28 -16.07
C SER A 172 -6.30 14.76 -17.00
N GLY A 173 -5.80 13.54 -16.77
CA GLY A 173 -4.68 12.95 -17.52
C GLY A 173 -4.73 11.45 -17.63
N ASP A 174 -3.65 10.83 -18.12
CA ASP A 174 -3.44 9.40 -18.02
C ASP A 174 -2.87 9.10 -16.62
N ASP A 175 -3.62 8.33 -15.81
CA ASP A 175 -3.21 7.92 -14.48
C ASP A 175 -2.96 6.43 -14.38
N LEU A 176 -2.21 6.05 -13.35
CA LEU A 176 -2.00 4.65 -13.04
C LEU A 176 -3.32 4.04 -12.56
N VAL A 177 -3.86 3.15 -13.36
CA VAL A 177 -4.94 2.25 -12.97
C VAL A 177 -4.30 0.99 -12.43
N SER A 178 -4.41 0.76 -11.13
CA SER A 178 -3.90 -0.45 -10.49
C SER A 178 -4.99 -1.12 -9.68
N SER A 179 -5.07 -2.44 -9.73
CA SER A 179 -6.11 -3.20 -9.06
C SER A 179 -5.68 -4.62 -8.74
N TRP A 180 -6.58 -5.34 -8.11
CA TRP A 180 -6.50 -6.75 -7.80
C TRP A 180 -7.57 -7.52 -8.53
N ASN A 181 -7.32 -8.78 -8.84
CA ASN A 181 -8.34 -9.74 -9.25
C ASN A 181 -9.08 -10.23 -8.01
N ASP A 182 -9.97 -9.41 -7.53
CA ASP A 182 -10.71 -9.56 -6.28
C ASP A 182 -12.12 -10.15 -6.48
N LEU A 183 -12.97 -10.02 -5.47
CA LEU A 183 -14.38 -10.45 -5.52
C LEU A 183 -15.30 -9.43 -6.18
N ALA A 184 -14.86 -8.19 -6.36
CA ALA A 184 -15.66 -7.11 -6.91
C ALA A 184 -15.69 -7.17 -8.43
N SER A 185 -16.31 -8.19 -8.95
CA SER A 185 -16.67 -8.32 -10.36
C SER A 185 -18.15 -8.00 -10.56
N ASN A 186 -18.49 -7.52 -11.75
CA ASN A 186 -19.88 -7.28 -12.15
C ASN A 186 -20.64 -8.58 -12.43
N VAL A 187 -20.48 -9.57 -11.57
CA VAL A 187 -21.22 -10.84 -11.68
C VAL A 187 -22.29 -10.84 -10.60
N PRO A 188 -23.57 -10.60 -10.96
CA PRO A 188 -24.65 -10.60 -9.98
C PRO A 188 -24.80 -12.00 -9.37
N THR A 189 -25.19 -12.03 -8.10
CA THR A 189 -25.57 -13.25 -7.40
C THR A 189 -27.10 -13.37 -7.33
N GLU A 190 -27.59 -14.48 -6.75
CA GLU A 190 -29.03 -14.64 -6.45
C GLU A 190 -29.54 -13.59 -5.46
N ALA A 191 -28.66 -12.99 -4.64
CA ALA A 191 -29.01 -11.94 -3.69
C ALA A 191 -29.19 -10.56 -4.34
N GLY A 192 -28.80 -10.40 -5.59
CA GLY A 192 -29.00 -9.15 -6.33
C GLY A 192 -27.82 -8.72 -7.19
N PRO A 193 -27.95 -7.54 -7.80
CA PRO A 193 -26.90 -6.97 -8.63
C PRO A 193 -25.76 -6.43 -7.75
N HIS A 194 -24.53 -6.46 -8.29
CA HIS A 194 -23.37 -5.79 -7.69
C HIS A 194 -23.16 -4.39 -8.24
N CYS A 195 -23.91 -4.02 -9.29
CA CYS A 195 -23.77 -2.76 -10.00
C CYS A 195 -25.13 -2.23 -10.43
N LEU A 196 -25.37 -0.95 -10.22
CA LEU A 196 -26.56 -0.27 -10.74
C LEU A 196 -26.42 0.00 -12.24
N PRO A 197 -27.53 0.01 -13.00
CA PRO A 197 -27.51 0.43 -14.40
C PRO A 197 -26.95 1.86 -14.57
N ASP A 198 -26.32 2.12 -15.72
CA ASP A 198 -25.86 3.45 -16.16
C ASP A 198 -24.85 4.13 -15.19
N ARG A 199 -23.96 3.36 -14.61
CA ARG A 199 -22.93 3.84 -13.71
C ARG A 199 -21.53 3.77 -14.29
N LEU A 200 -20.54 4.19 -13.50
CA LEU A 200 -19.18 4.45 -13.91
C LEU A 200 -18.53 3.25 -14.60
N ASP A 201 -18.01 3.48 -15.80
CA ASP A 201 -17.14 2.54 -16.48
C ASP A 201 -15.71 2.75 -15.97
N TYR A 202 -15.15 1.71 -15.37
CA TYR A 202 -13.73 1.68 -15.03
C TYR A 202 -12.91 1.34 -16.27
N PRO A 203 -11.66 1.86 -16.37
CA PRO A 203 -10.77 1.44 -17.44
C PRO A 203 -10.55 -0.07 -17.42
N CYS A 204 -10.85 -0.71 -18.56
CA CYS A 204 -10.72 -2.16 -18.71
C CYS A 204 -9.26 -2.60 -18.78
N TYR A 205 -8.90 -3.57 -17.97
CA TYR A 205 -7.57 -4.17 -18.06
C TYR A 205 -7.40 -4.92 -19.39
N PRO A 206 -6.26 -4.78 -20.06
CA PRO A 206 -6.02 -5.45 -21.35
C PRO A 206 -6.22 -6.97 -21.29
N GLU A 207 -5.97 -7.57 -20.15
CA GLU A 207 -6.09 -8.99 -19.89
C GLU A 207 -7.54 -9.47 -19.71
N CYS A 208 -8.45 -8.57 -19.40
CA CYS A 208 -9.86 -8.91 -19.16
C CYS A 208 -10.68 -9.06 -20.43
N GLY A 209 -10.24 -8.49 -21.54
CA GLY A 209 -11.00 -8.42 -22.78
C GLY A 209 -12.13 -7.39 -22.68
N ASP A 210 -13.38 -7.83 -22.61
CA ASP A 210 -14.56 -6.95 -22.51
C ASP A 210 -14.94 -6.77 -21.03
N CYS A 211 -14.80 -5.56 -20.52
CA CYS A 211 -15.25 -5.19 -19.18
C CYS A 211 -16.65 -4.59 -19.22
N LYS A 212 -17.35 -4.69 -18.09
CA LYS A 212 -18.65 -4.09 -17.85
C LYS A 212 -18.55 -2.95 -16.84
N ALA A 213 -19.63 -2.21 -16.67
CA ALA A 213 -19.74 -1.24 -15.60
C ALA A 213 -19.44 -1.89 -14.24
N CYS A 214 -18.83 -1.17 -13.31
CA CYS A 214 -18.40 -1.70 -12.03
C CYS A 214 -17.41 -2.88 -12.10
N ASP A 215 -16.59 -2.94 -13.13
CA ASP A 215 -15.60 -4.01 -13.28
C ASP A 215 -14.20 -3.41 -13.23
N TRP A 216 -13.56 -3.51 -12.08
CA TRP A 216 -12.19 -3.02 -11.87
C TRP A 216 -11.16 -4.13 -11.69
N THR A 217 -11.56 -5.39 -11.85
CA THR A 217 -10.66 -6.52 -11.66
C THR A 217 -9.48 -6.48 -12.62
N SER A 218 -8.31 -6.89 -12.15
CA SER A 218 -7.10 -6.95 -12.98
C SER A 218 -7.10 -8.11 -13.97
N CYS A 219 -7.93 -9.14 -13.76
CA CYS A 219 -7.93 -10.43 -14.47
C CYS A 219 -6.59 -11.17 -14.44
N GLU A 220 -5.66 -10.75 -13.59
CA GLU A 220 -4.36 -11.40 -13.38
C GLU A 220 -4.46 -12.51 -12.33
N ASP A 221 -3.45 -13.38 -12.29
CA ASP A 221 -3.31 -14.36 -11.21
C ASP A 221 -2.75 -13.71 -9.93
N ASP A 222 -3.55 -12.84 -9.31
CA ASP A 222 -3.15 -12.15 -8.08
C ASP A 222 -3.16 -13.10 -6.88
N VAL A 223 -4.03 -14.09 -6.85
CA VAL A 223 -4.02 -15.14 -5.81
C VAL A 223 -2.68 -15.88 -5.84
N GLY A 224 -2.29 -16.42 -7.00
CA GLY A 224 -1.01 -17.10 -7.16
C GLY A 224 0.18 -16.20 -6.82
N PHE A 225 0.12 -14.92 -7.18
CA PHE A 225 1.14 -13.94 -6.83
C PHE A 225 1.27 -13.75 -5.31
N LEU A 226 0.19 -13.50 -4.60
CA LEU A 226 0.21 -13.22 -3.16
C LEU A 226 0.60 -14.45 -2.34
N LEU A 227 0.12 -15.64 -2.71
CA LEU A 227 0.55 -16.90 -2.10
C LEU A 227 2.03 -17.18 -2.37
N SER A 228 2.52 -16.90 -3.57
CA SER A 228 3.95 -17.04 -3.89
C SER A 228 4.83 -16.09 -3.09
N ILE A 229 4.38 -14.85 -2.85
CA ILE A 229 5.06 -13.91 -1.92
C ILE A 229 5.10 -14.51 -0.52
N THR A 230 3.97 -15.00 -0.01
CA THR A 230 3.89 -15.61 1.33
C THR A 230 4.92 -16.72 1.48
N GLN A 231 5.00 -17.64 0.52
CA GLN A 231 5.98 -18.72 0.52
C GLN A 231 7.43 -18.20 0.42
N SER A 232 7.68 -17.22 -0.47
CA SER A 232 9.01 -16.63 -0.66
C SER A 232 9.50 -15.94 0.61
N VAL A 233 8.63 -15.19 1.29
CA VAL A 233 8.93 -14.49 2.54
C VAL A 233 9.21 -15.50 3.66
N LYS A 234 8.35 -16.51 3.84
CA LYS A 234 8.57 -17.59 4.82
C LYS A 234 9.88 -18.35 4.59
N LYS A 235 10.32 -18.49 3.33
CA LYS A 235 11.56 -19.20 2.96
C LYS A 235 12.83 -18.35 3.09
N SER A 236 12.73 -17.04 2.80
CA SER A 236 13.92 -16.18 2.61
C SER A 236 14.19 -15.21 3.75
N LEU A 237 13.24 -15.02 4.66
CA LEU A 237 13.37 -14.11 5.79
C LEU A 237 13.25 -14.86 7.12
N LEU A 238 13.79 -14.25 8.17
CA LEU A 238 13.63 -14.75 9.53
C LEU A 238 12.26 -14.33 10.08
N VAL A 239 11.24 -15.11 9.75
CA VAL A 239 9.83 -14.86 10.10
C VAL A 239 9.27 -15.94 11.01
N ASP A 240 8.26 -15.56 11.78
CA ASP A 240 7.41 -16.51 12.48
C ASP A 240 6.33 -17.02 11.51
N PRO A 241 6.38 -18.29 11.10
CA PRO A 241 5.48 -18.82 10.07
C PRO A 241 4.02 -18.86 10.49
N ASP A 242 3.74 -18.86 11.81
CA ASP A 242 2.39 -18.93 12.38
C ASP A 242 1.78 -17.53 12.60
N ARG A 243 2.56 -16.47 12.42
CA ARG A 243 2.14 -15.07 12.57
C ARG A 243 2.26 -14.29 11.26
N PHE A 244 1.53 -14.74 10.25
CA PHE A 244 1.42 -14.06 8.96
C PHE A 244 0.01 -13.49 8.80
N TYR A 245 -0.10 -12.17 8.68
CA TYR A 245 -1.35 -11.42 8.68
C TYR A 245 -1.58 -10.75 7.33
N LEU A 246 -2.86 -10.60 6.94
CA LEU A 246 -3.26 -9.78 5.81
C LEU A 246 -3.92 -8.50 6.28
N LEU A 247 -3.62 -7.40 5.59
CA LEU A 247 -4.29 -6.11 5.74
C LEU A 247 -4.59 -5.56 4.35
N GLY A 248 -5.77 -5.02 4.12
CA GLY A 248 -6.10 -4.44 2.83
C GLY A 248 -7.05 -3.27 2.92
N ASN A 249 -6.82 -2.28 2.06
CA ASN A 249 -7.59 -1.06 1.99
C ASN A 249 -8.45 -1.04 0.71
N SER A 250 -9.75 -0.75 0.81
CA SER A 250 -10.66 -0.63 -0.34
C SER A 250 -10.59 -1.87 -1.25
N ASN A 251 -10.27 -1.75 -2.53
CA ASN A 251 -10.02 -2.88 -3.44
C ASN A 251 -9.02 -3.92 -2.86
N GLY A 252 -7.98 -3.48 -2.12
CA GLY A 252 -7.10 -4.38 -1.37
C GLY A 252 -7.83 -5.12 -0.25
N GLY A 253 -8.83 -4.50 0.39
CA GLY A 253 -9.71 -5.14 1.37
C GLY A 253 -10.57 -6.23 0.75
N SER A 254 -11.08 -6.01 -0.48
CA SER A 254 -11.76 -7.04 -1.27
C SER A 254 -10.86 -8.25 -1.52
N MET A 255 -9.60 -8.00 -1.92
CA MET A 255 -8.64 -9.08 -2.15
C MET A 255 -8.27 -9.81 -0.85
N VAL A 256 -8.21 -9.12 0.29
CA VAL A 256 -8.04 -9.75 1.62
C VAL A 256 -9.21 -10.65 1.95
N GLN A 257 -10.45 -10.22 1.69
CA GLN A 257 -11.63 -11.07 1.88
C GLN A 257 -11.55 -12.33 1.03
N ARG A 258 -11.20 -12.20 -0.26
CA ARG A 258 -11.02 -13.34 -1.16
C ARG A 258 -9.99 -14.34 -0.62
N LEU A 259 -8.79 -13.86 -0.25
CA LEU A 259 -7.74 -14.73 0.28
C LEU A 259 -8.11 -15.36 1.62
N GLY A 260 -8.73 -14.60 2.52
CA GLY A 260 -9.20 -15.10 3.80
C GLY A 260 -10.31 -16.15 3.67
N CYS A 261 -11.17 -16.04 2.64
CA CYS A 261 -12.19 -17.04 2.35
C CYS A 261 -11.64 -18.30 1.69
N ASP A 262 -10.75 -18.15 0.72
CA ASP A 262 -10.33 -19.25 -0.15
C ASP A 262 -9.08 -19.97 0.37
N TYR A 263 -8.23 -19.29 1.17
CA TYR A 263 -6.92 -19.77 1.61
C TYR A 263 -6.61 -19.40 3.07
N PRO A 264 -7.54 -19.62 4.02
CA PRO A 264 -7.39 -19.18 5.41
C PRO A 264 -6.19 -19.80 6.13
N GLU A 265 -5.77 -21.01 5.74
CA GLU A 265 -4.67 -21.76 6.36
C GLU A 265 -3.30 -21.08 6.21
N HIS A 266 -3.19 -20.08 5.36
CA HIS A 266 -1.94 -19.35 5.17
C HIS A 266 -1.76 -18.17 6.13
N PHE A 267 -2.82 -17.76 6.84
CA PHE A 267 -2.88 -16.51 7.60
C PHE A 267 -3.35 -16.73 9.05
N ALA A 268 -2.78 -15.94 9.96
CA ALA A 268 -3.17 -15.96 11.37
C ALA A 268 -4.40 -15.07 11.67
N ALA A 269 -4.57 -13.99 10.93
CA ALA A 269 -5.76 -13.13 10.96
C ALA A 269 -5.77 -12.20 9.74
N VAL A 270 -6.93 -11.58 9.48
CA VAL A 270 -7.11 -10.59 8.41
C VAL A 270 -7.67 -9.27 8.94
N GLY A 271 -7.22 -8.16 8.35
CA GLY A 271 -7.76 -6.82 8.54
C GLY A 271 -8.32 -6.29 7.22
N ILE A 272 -9.60 -5.93 7.22
CA ILE A 272 -10.32 -5.41 6.07
C ILE A 272 -10.67 -3.97 6.37
N MET A 273 -10.13 -3.05 5.56
CA MET A 273 -10.35 -1.62 5.75
C MET A 273 -11.18 -1.07 4.61
N ILE A 274 -12.26 -0.35 4.96
CA ILE A 274 -13.16 0.35 4.05
C ILE A 274 -13.60 -0.48 2.83
N TYR A 275 -14.04 -1.72 3.09
CA TYR A 275 -14.62 -2.59 2.08
C TYR A 275 -15.59 -3.60 2.70
N GLN A 276 -16.77 -3.77 2.10
CA GLN A 276 -17.76 -4.79 2.41
C GLN A 276 -17.94 -5.73 1.22
N MET A 277 -18.33 -6.98 1.50
CA MET A 277 -18.62 -7.95 0.45
C MET A 277 -19.79 -7.48 -0.44
N PRO A 278 -19.73 -7.77 -1.74
CA PRO A 278 -20.92 -7.68 -2.57
C PRO A 278 -22.04 -8.63 -2.09
N PRO A 279 -23.31 -8.32 -2.34
CA PRO A 279 -24.44 -9.17 -1.94
C PRO A 279 -24.30 -10.62 -2.43
N GLY A 280 -24.59 -11.56 -1.57
CA GLY A 280 -24.55 -12.99 -1.89
C GLY A 280 -23.17 -13.64 -1.90
N HIS A 281 -22.10 -12.88 -1.66
CA HIS A 281 -20.81 -13.47 -1.32
C HIS A 281 -20.79 -13.88 0.15
N ALA A 282 -20.26 -15.07 0.40
CA ALA A 282 -19.99 -15.60 1.72
C ALA A 282 -18.78 -16.51 1.62
N CYS A 283 -17.94 -16.50 2.66
CA CYS A 283 -16.89 -17.49 2.76
C CYS A 283 -17.50 -18.87 2.99
N GLY A 284 -16.93 -19.91 2.37
CA GLY A 284 -17.27 -21.28 2.69
C GLY A 284 -16.86 -21.64 4.12
N PRO A 285 -17.38 -22.75 4.68
CA PRO A 285 -16.91 -23.26 5.95
C PRO A 285 -15.45 -23.68 5.77
N SER A 286 -14.56 -22.91 6.34
CA SER A 286 -13.12 -23.13 6.26
C SER A 286 -12.46 -22.99 7.64
N GLU A 287 -11.16 -23.03 7.68
CA GLU A 287 -10.40 -22.86 8.90
C GLU A 287 -10.70 -21.52 9.57
N ARG A 288 -10.55 -21.47 10.87
CA ARG A 288 -10.97 -20.37 11.73
C ARG A 288 -9.97 -19.22 11.64
N LEU A 289 -10.38 -18.14 10.99
CA LEU A 289 -9.54 -16.98 10.73
C LEU A 289 -10.12 -15.75 11.44
N PRO A 290 -9.48 -15.23 12.50
CA PRO A 290 -9.88 -13.97 13.13
C PRO A 290 -9.91 -12.82 12.11
N MET A 291 -10.91 -11.94 12.22
CA MET A 291 -11.10 -10.83 11.30
C MET A 291 -11.33 -9.51 12.05
N LEU A 292 -10.67 -8.46 11.59
CA LEU A 292 -10.96 -7.08 11.95
C LEU A 292 -11.51 -6.36 10.72
N HIS A 293 -12.70 -5.79 10.86
CA HIS A 293 -13.30 -4.91 9.86
C HIS A 293 -13.27 -3.47 10.37
N TYR A 294 -12.70 -2.55 9.59
CA TYR A 294 -12.72 -1.11 9.84
C TYR A 294 -13.46 -0.41 8.70
N TYR A 295 -14.37 0.49 9.03
CA TYR A 295 -15.13 1.27 8.05
C TYR A 295 -15.37 2.71 8.53
N GLY A 296 -15.47 3.65 7.58
CA GLY A 296 -15.91 5.01 7.84
C GLY A 296 -17.43 5.09 7.86
N GLU A 297 -18.00 5.75 8.86
CA GLU A 297 -19.46 5.96 8.92
C GLU A 297 -19.96 6.97 7.90
N GLN A 298 -19.06 7.77 7.33
CA GLN A 298 -19.36 8.76 6.30
C GLN A 298 -18.93 8.32 4.90
N ASP A 299 -18.51 7.06 4.74
CA ASP A 299 -18.07 6.51 3.47
C ASP A 299 -19.23 6.36 2.48
N ASP A 300 -19.21 7.14 1.39
CA ASP A 300 -20.19 7.06 0.30
C ASP A 300 -19.67 6.26 -0.90
N GLY A 301 -18.41 5.91 -0.90
CA GLY A 301 -17.77 5.01 -1.87
C GLY A 301 -18.04 3.55 -1.57
N VAL A 302 -18.00 3.17 -0.28
CA VAL A 302 -18.38 1.84 0.24
C VAL A 302 -19.29 2.04 1.46
N PRO A 303 -20.58 2.38 1.26
CA PRO A 303 -21.47 2.79 2.31
C PRO A 303 -21.67 1.73 3.40
N PRO A 304 -21.49 2.07 4.69
CA PRO A 304 -21.58 1.10 5.78
C PRO A 304 -22.99 0.55 6.02
N ASP A 305 -24.01 1.24 5.55
CA ASP A 305 -25.43 0.86 5.67
C ASP A 305 -25.92 -0.08 4.54
N GLY A 306 -25.04 -0.39 3.56
CA GLY A 306 -25.37 -1.24 2.42
C GLY A 306 -26.20 -0.54 1.34
N LEU A 307 -26.31 0.80 1.37
CA LEU A 307 -26.89 1.55 0.28
C LEU A 307 -25.96 1.51 -0.95
N PRO A 308 -26.50 1.71 -2.16
CA PRO A 308 -25.66 1.81 -3.34
C PRO A 308 -24.66 2.96 -3.19
N SER A 309 -23.40 2.69 -3.55
CA SER A 309 -22.34 3.71 -3.53
C SER A 309 -22.60 4.83 -4.52
N THR A 310 -21.97 5.99 -4.31
CA THR A 310 -21.97 7.09 -5.27
C THR A 310 -21.42 6.71 -6.63
N TYR A 311 -20.57 5.66 -6.67
CA TYR A 311 -20.02 5.09 -7.92
C TYR A 311 -20.87 4.00 -8.55
N GLY A 312 -21.99 3.65 -7.91
CA GLY A 312 -22.95 2.67 -8.45
C GLY A 312 -22.71 1.22 -8.03
N TRP A 313 -21.73 0.95 -7.18
CA TRP A 313 -21.55 -0.35 -6.57
C TRP A 313 -22.62 -0.66 -5.53
N VAL A 314 -22.95 -1.93 -5.37
CA VAL A 314 -23.85 -2.43 -4.34
C VAL A 314 -23.06 -3.35 -3.42
N TYR A 315 -23.05 -3.01 -2.15
CA TYR A 315 -22.37 -3.78 -1.10
C TYR A 315 -23.37 -4.31 -0.07
N THR A 316 -22.95 -5.30 0.72
CA THR A 316 -23.64 -5.60 1.98
C THR A 316 -23.40 -4.46 2.96
N SER A 317 -24.21 -4.35 4.01
CA SER A 317 -23.88 -3.46 5.11
C SER A 317 -22.64 -3.92 5.88
N ALA A 318 -21.97 -3.01 6.58
CA ALA A 318 -20.84 -3.35 7.45
C ALA A 318 -21.25 -4.38 8.53
N ALA A 319 -22.46 -4.23 9.08
CA ALA A 319 -23.03 -5.18 10.03
C ALA A 319 -23.24 -6.57 9.42
N ASP A 320 -23.82 -6.65 8.21
CA ASP A 320 -24.00 -7.93 7.53
C ASP A 320 -22.68 -8.57 7.11
N ASN A 321 -21.73 -7.76 6.63
CA ASN A 321 -20.38 -8.25 6.33
C ASN A 321 -19.74 -8.91 7.54
N THR A 322 -19.80 -8.26 8.70
CA THR A 322 -19.27 -8.78 9.96
C THR A 322 -20.02 -10.02 10.43
N ARG A 323 -21.36 -10.02 10.32
CA ARG A 323 -22.19 -11.17 10.68
C ARG A 323 -21.89 -12.40 9.80
N ILE A 324 -21.71 -12.22 8.48
CA ILE A 324 -21.35 -13.31 7.55
C ILE A 324 -20.02 -13.95 7.98
N TRP A 325 -19.03 -13.12 8.32
CA TRP A 325 -17.77 -13.63 8.84
C TRP A 325 -17.93 -14.37 10.16
N ALA A 326 -18.72 -13.82 11.10
CA ALA A 326 -19.00 -14.46 12.38
C ALA A 326 -19.67 -15.82 12.21
N GLU A 327 -20.67 -15.92 11.34
CA GLU A 327 -21.33 -17.18 11.00
C GLU A 327 -20.35 -18.20 10.42
N THR A 328 -19.47 -17.76 9.50
CA THR A 328 -18.43 -18.61 8.90
C THR A 328 -17.44 -19.12 9.95
N MET A 329 -17.07 -18.28 10.92
CA MET A 329 -16.17 -18.63 12.02
C MET A 329 -16.88 -19.41 13.15
N GLY A 330 -18.14 -19.74 12.97
CA GLY A 330 -18.95 -20.49 13.95
C GLY A 330 -19.09 -19.75 15.27
N CYS A 331 -19.23 -18.43 15.21
CA CYS A 331 -19.49 -17.61 16.39
C CYS A 331 -20.95 -17.76 16.84
N ASN A 332 -21.18 -17.83 18.15
CA ASN A 332 -22.50 -17.92 18.75
C ASN A 332 -22.87 -16.60 19.47
N GLY A 333 -24.16 -16.31 19.53
CA GLY A 333 -24.67 -15.14 20.19
C GLY A 333 -24.51 -13.82 19.41
N PRO A 334 -24.95 -12.71 19.98
CA PRO A 334 -24.84 -11.39 19.37
C PRO A 334 -23.43 -10.83 19.50
N ALA A 335 -23.10 -9.86 18.64
CA ALA A 335 -21.96 -9.00 18.87
C ALA A 335 -22.09 -8.24 20.20
N VAL A 336 -20.99 -8.01 20.87
CA VAL A 336 -20.90 -7.25 22.12
C VAL A 336 -19.97 -6.06 21.94
N PRO A 337 -20.17 -4.95 22.66
CA PRO A 337 -19.27 -3.81 22.61
C PRO A 337 -17.82 -4.25 22.89
N TRP A 338 -16.89 -3.81 22.04
CA TRP A 338 -15.48 -4.14 22.14
C TRP A 338 -14.65 -2.87 22.28
N GLN A 339 -14.03 -2.72 23.45
CA GLN A 339 -13.28 -1.51 23.79
C GLN A 339 -11.85 -1.84 24.20
N THR A 340 -10.91 -1.12 23.64
CA THR A 340 -9.50 -1.10 24.01
C THR A 340 -9.06 0.34 24.26
N ALA A 341 -7.86 0.53 24.79
CA ALA A 341 -7.29 1.87 24.93
C ALA A 341 -7.22 2.58 23.58
N LEU A 342 -6.82 1.85 22.52
CA LEU A 342 -6.72 2.39 21.16
C LEU A 342 -8.08 2.83 20.58
N THR A 343 -9.12 2.01 20.74
CA THR A 343 -10.45 2.34 20.22
C THR A 343 -11.07 3.54 20.95
N GLN A 344 -10.76 3.72 22.24
CA GLN A 344 -11.17 4.87 23.02
C GLN A 344 -10.40 6.15 22.66
N GLU A 345 -9.08 6.01 22.40
CA GLU A 345 -8.25 7.14 21.98
C GLU A 345 -8.71 7.75 20.64
N HIS A 346 -9.18 6.90 19.73
CA HIS A 346 -9.64 7.29 18.39
C HIS A 346 -11.17 7.36 18.25
N ASP A 347 -11.91 7.28 19.36
CA ASP A 347 -13.38 7.35 19.40
C ASP A 347 -14.08 6.34 18.46
N LEU A 348 -13.46 5.18 18.26
CA LEU A 348 -13.99 4.12 17.40
C LEU A 348 -15.16 3.39 18.07
N GLN A 349 -16.20 3.14 17.30
CA GLN A 349 -17.36 2.36 17.72
C GLN A 349 -17.16 0.90 17.31
N CYS A 350 -16.69 0.06 18.23
CA CYS A 350 -16.37 -1.32 17.93
C CYS A 350 -17.30 -2.30 18.61
N GLU A 351 -17.61 -3.37 17.85
CA GLU A 351 -18.33 -4.55 18.29
C GLU A 351 -17.57 -5.82 17.96
N ALA A 352 -17.74 -6.88 18.73
CA ALA A 352 -17.08 -8.14 18.49
C ALA A 352 -17.99 -9.33 18.74
N TYR A 353 -17.88 -10.34 17.86
CA TYR A 353 -18.28 -11.70 18.14
C TYR A 353 -17.09 -12.44 18.75
N THR A 354 -17.19 -12.86 20.00
CA THR A 354 -16.09 -13.49 20.76
C THR A 354 -16.35 -14.93 21.13
N ASP A 355 -17.60 -15.39 21.07
CA ASP A 355 -17.97 -16.80 21.30
C ASP A 355 -17.91 -17.58 19.99
N CYS A 356 -16.72 -17.65 19.39
CA CYS A 356 -16.44 -18.33 18.14
C CYS A 356 -15.79 -19.69 18.37
N GLN A 357 -15.90 -20.58 17.39
CA GLN A 357 -15.23 -21.88 17.48
C GLN A 357 -13.72 -21.70 17.28
N GLY A 358 -12.92 -21.97 18.29
CA GLY A 358 -11.46 -21.90 18.32
C GLY A 358 -10.92 -20.94 19.37
N GLU A 359 -9.76 -21.27 19.90
CA GLU A 359 -9.10 -20.43 20.89
C GLU A 359 -8.60 -19.13 20.21
N GLY A 360 -8.96 -17.98 20.79
CA GLY A 360 -8.53 -16.68 20.28
C GLY A 360 -9.19 -16.21 18.98
N VAL A 361 -10.21 -16.93 18.47
CA VAL A 361 -10.96 -16.49 17.29
C VAL A 361 -11.97 -15.42 17.70
N ALA A 362 -11.93 -14.30 17.03
CA ALA A 362 -12.90 -13.21 17.16
C ALA A 362 -13.13 -12.55 15.81
N VAL A 363 -14.34 -12.03 15.64
CA VAL A 363 -14.72 -11.20 14.49
C VAL A 363 -15.09 -9.82 15.03
N VAL A 364 -14.28 -8.83 14.72
CA VAL A 364 -14.40 -7.47 15.26
C VAL A 364 -14.76 -6.52 14.13
N SER A 365 -15.67 -5.60 14.40
CA SER A 365 -16.04 -4.50 13.50
C SER A 365 -15.89 -3.17 14.21
N CYS A 366 -15.24 -2.19 13.58
CA CYS A 366 -15.01 -0.86 14.11
C CYS A 366 -15.45 0.20 13.11
N GLY A 367 -16.45 0.98 13.48
CA GLY A 367 -16.87 2.19 12.77
C GLY A 367 -16.12 3.42 13.26
N ASP A 368 -15.64 4.24 12.33
CA ASP A 368 -15.09 5.56 12.62
C ASP A 368 -16.13 6.63 12.26
N PRO A 369 -16.69 7.36 13.25
CA PRO A 369 -17.77 8.33 13.00
C PRO A 369 -17.36 9.50 12.08
N THR A 370 -16.06 9.72 11.93
CA THR A 370 -15.52 10.89 11.21
C THR A 370 -14.88 10.55 9.87
N ALA A 371 -14.62 9.27 9.61
CA ALA A 371 -13.93 8.83 8.39
C ALA A 371 -14.90 8.70 7.21
N ASP A 372 -14.43 9.12 6.05
CA ASP A 372 -14.96 8.83 4.72
C ASP A 372 -14.17 7.67 4.07
N HIS A 373 -14.21 7.57 2.73
CA HIS A 373 -13.52 6.50 1.99
C HIS A 373 -12.00 6.64 1.96
#